data_c7d3cf4f113d2206147e83cc192a9b71
#
_entry.id   c7d3cf4f113d2206147e83cc192a9b71
#
_cell.length_a   1.000
_cell.length_b   1.000
_cell.length_c   1.000
_cell.angle_alpha   90.00
_cell.angle_beta   90.00
_cell.angle_gamma   90.00
#
_symmetry.space_group_name_H-M   'P 1'
#
loop_
_entity.id
_entity.type
_entity.pdbx_description
1 polymer ?
#
loop_
_entity_poly.entity_id
_entity_poly.type
_entity_poly.pdbx_seq_one_letter_code
_entity_poly.pdbx_strand_id
1 'polypeptide(L)'
;MWDPELYQRFGDERSRPFFDLVGRVAAESPEVVVDLGCGPGTLTATLARRWPGAEVRGIDSSAEMIEAAQTLPADGQRLRFALGDVRDWKPDGRADVIVSNAVLQWIPDHLVVLARWAGFLPAGGWLAFQVPGNFDEPSHQALRELAGSGRWSPLLAGVQFNRQAADPAQYVDLLARAGFEVDAWETTYLHVLHGDNAVLDWYRGTGLRPVIAALPPGQADEFLADYRARMNEAYPPAPYGTVFPFRRVFVVAVRR
;
A
#
# COMPACT_ATOMS: atom_id res chain seq x y z
N MET A 1 17.32 -3.25 8.23
CA MET A 1 17.77 -2.20 7.28
C MET A 1 16.84 -2.30 6.07
N TRP A 2 16.32 -1.18 5.58
CA TRP A 2 15.51 -1.14 4.37
C TRP A 2 16.43 -1.39 3.17
N ASP A 3 16.03 -2.28 2.26
CA ASP A 3 16.80 -2.58 1.04
C ASP A 3 16.09 -1.94 -0.16
N PRO A 4 16.57 -0.77 -0.62
CA PRO A 4 15.97 -0.05 -1.74
C PRO A 4 16.04 -0.83 -3.06
N GLU A 5 17.11 -1.59 -3.29
CA GLU A 5 17.29 -2.34 -4.53
C GLU A 5 16.29 -3.49 -4.63
N LEU A 6 16.07 -4.22 -3.52
CA LEU A 6 15.07 -5.27 -3.46
C LEU A 6 13.64 -4.72 -3.60
N TYR A 7 13.38 -3.50 -3.09
CA TYR A 7 12.08 -2.83 -3.27
C TYR A 7 11.89 -2.36 -4.71
N GLN A 8 12.91 -1.82 -5.35
CA GLN A 8 12.87 -1.32 -6.73
C GLN A 8 12.77 -2.45 -7.76
N ARG A 9 13.29 -3.65 -7.46
CA ARG A 9 13.22 -4.82 -8.34
C ARG A 9 11.79 -5.15 -8.82
N PHE A 10 10.79 -4.81 -8.01
CA PHE A 10 9.36 -5.02 -8.31
C PHE A 10 8.61 -3.68 -8.48
N GLY A 11 9.31 -2.66 -8.96
CA GLY A 11 8.77 -1.31 -9.07
C GLY A 11 7.56 -1.22 -9.99
N ASP A 12 7.62 -1.89 -11.14
CA ASP A 12 6.55 -1.90 -12.14
C ASP A 12 5.30 -2.61 -11.62
N GLU A 13 5.47 -3.79 -10.99
CA GLU A 13 4.36 -4.56 -10.42
C GLU A 13 3.70 -3.84 -9.25
N ARG A 14 4.46 -3.04 -8.49
CA ARG A 14 3.95 -2.28 -7.35
C ARG A 14 3.31 -0.95 -7.75
N SER A 15 3.75 -0.37 -8.86
CA SER A 15 3.23 0.90 -9.37
C SER A 15 1.94 0.76 -10.18
N ARG A 16 1.77 -0.36 -10.89
CA ARG A 16 0.60 -0.61 -11.73
C ARG A 16 -0.74 -0.39 -11.02
N PRO A 17 -0.98 -0.88 -9.78
CA PRO A 17 -2.23 -0.62 -9.07
C PRO A 17 -2.50 0.86 -8.81
N PHE A 18 -1.47 1.66 -8.62
CA PHE A 18 -1.62 3.10 -8.46
C PHE A 18 -2.16 3.76 -9.74
N PHE A 19 -1.64 3.38 -10.89
CA PHE A 19 -2.12 3.92 -12.16
C PHE A 19 -3.52 3.43 -12.50
N ASP A 20 -3.85 2.17 -12.22
CA ASP A 20 -5.19 1.62 -12.41
C ASP A 20 -6.21 2.34 -11.50
N LEU A 21 -5.83 2.68 -10.26
CA LEU A 21 -6.62 3.48 -9.33
C LEU A 21 -6.84 4.90 -9.84
N VAL A 22 -5.75 5.62 -10.07
CA VAL A 22 -5.80 7.04 -10.45
C VAL A 22 -6.47 7.22 -11.82
N GLY A 23 -6.31 6.24 -12.73
CA GLY A 23 -6.96 6.26 -14.05
C GLY A 23 -8.48 6.41 -14.01
N ARG A 24 -9.14 6.01 -12.90
CA ARG A 24 -10.60 6.16 -12.71
C ARG A 24 -11.02 7.44 -11.99
N VAL A 25 -10.10 8.25 -11.50
CA VAL A 25 -10.43 9.55 -10.92
C VAL A 25 -10.72 10.54 -12.05
N ALA A 26 -11.97 10.97 -12.17
CA ALA A 26 -12.43 11.86 -13.24
C ALA A 26 -12.43 13.35 -12.84
N ALA A 27 -11.62 13.75 -11.88
CA ALA A 27 -11.42 15.16 -11.54
C ALA A 27 -10.73 15.88 -12.71
N GLU A 28 -11.41 16.89 -13.29
CA GLU A 28 -10.91 17.59 -14.47
C GLU A 28 -9.82 18.61 -14.13
N SER A 29 -10.05 19.45 -13.11
CA SER A 29 -9.17 20.55 -12.74
C SER A 29 -9.13 20.75 -11.21
N PRO A 30 -8.63 19.76 -10.46
CA PRO A 30 -8.48 19.93 -9.01
C PRO A 30 -7.43 21.00 -8.70
N GLU A 31 -7.66 21.81 -7.67
CA GLU A 31 -6.70 22.80 -7.21
C GLU A 31 -5.69 22.19 -6.24
N VAL A 32 -6.14 21.25 -5.40
CA VAL A 32 -5.30 20.59 -4.39
C VAL A 32 -5.52 19.08 -4.43
N VAL A 33 -4.42 18.34 -4.64
CA VAL A 33 -4.37 16.89 -4.62
C VAL A 33 -3.46 16.43 -3.48
N VAL A 34 -3.93 15.50 -2.68
CA VAL A 34 -3.17 14.97 -1.53
C VAL A 34 -2.96 13.47 -1.68
N ASP A 35 -1.71 13.03 -1.55
CA ASP A 35 -1.33 11.60 -1.53
C ASP A 35 -0.96 11.22 -0.10
N LEU A 36 -1.82 10.43 0.55
CA LEU A 36 -1.65 9.98 1.92
C LEU A 36 -0.93 8.64 1.98
N GLY A 37 0.29 8.66 2.52
CA GLY A 37 1.26 7.57 2.49
C GLY A 37 2.06 7.56 1.19
N CYS A 38 2.60 8.69 0.82
CA CYS A 38 3.25 8.92 -0.48
C CYS A 38 4.57 8.14 -0.67
N GLY A 39 5.14 7.57 0.41
CA GLY A 39 6.43 6.91 0.36
C GLY A 39 7.53 7.83 -0.20
N PRO A 40 8.41 7.34 -1.10
CA PRO A 40 9.51 8.13 -1.67
C PRO A 40 9.03 9.13 -2.74
N GLY A 41 7.73 9.35 -2.91
CA GLY A 41 7.15 10.40 -3.72
C GLY A 41 7.13 10.16 -5.24
N THR A 42 7.71 9.08 -5.75
CA THR A 42 7.82 8.82 -7.19
C THR A 42 6.45 8.71 -7.88
N LEU A 43 5.48 8.08 -7.23
CA LEU A 43 4.11 7.97 -7.73
C LEU A 43 3.36 9.30 -7.56
N THR A 44 3.56 9.99 -6.44
CA THR A 44 2.99 11.31 -6.17
C THR A 44 3.40 12.33 -7.23
N ALA A 45 4.65 12.29 -7.69
CA ALA A 45 5.13 13.15 -8.78
C ALA A 45 4.36 12.91 -10.10
N THR A 46 3.79 11.73 -10.30
CA THR A 46 2.94 11.45 -11.48
C THR A 46 1.60 12.17 -11.42
N LEU A 47 1.07 12.41 -10.20
CA LEU A 47 -0.15 13.19 -9.98
C LEU A 47 0.05 14.65 -10.40
N ALA A 48 1.22 15.22 -10.10
CA ALA A 48 1.56 16.59 -10.51
C ALA A 48 1.66 16.73 -12.04
N ARG A 49 2.10 15.69 -12.74
CA ARG A 49 2.06 15.64 -14.22
C ARG A 49 0.65 15.48 -14.76
N ARG A 50 -0.19 14.70 -14.09
CA ARG A 50 -1.59 14.50 -14.48
C ARG A 50 -2.42 15.78 -14.33
N TRP A 51 -2.20 16.52 -13.27
CA TRP A 51 -2.89 17.78 -12.96
C TRP A 51 -1.90 18.94 -12.80
N PRO A 52 -1.39 19.47 -13.91
CA PRO A 52 -0.28 20.45 -13.87
C PRO A 52 -0.68 21.79 -13.21
N GLY A 53 -1.98 22.07 -13.11
CA GLY A 53 -2.51 23.24 -12.39
C GLY A 53 -2.67 23.06 -10.89
N ALA A 54 -2.61 21.81 -10.40
CA ALA A 54 -2.84 21.50 -9.00
C ALA A 54 -1.60 21.72 -8.12
N GLU A 55 -1.83 22.06 -6.87
CA GLU A 55 -0.85 21.84 -5.81
C GLU A 55 -0.95 20.38 -5.36
N VAL A 56 0.13 19.60 -5.49
CA VAL A 56 0.19 18.20 -5.08
C VAL A 56 0.98 18.08 -3.78
N ARG A 57 0.40 17.47 -2.77
CA ARG A 57 0.99 17.29 -1.45
C ARG A 57 1.10 15.80 -1.13
N GLY A 58 2.33 15.32 -0.89
CA GLY A 58 2.59 13.98 -0.39
C GLY A 58 2.82 14.02 1.12
N ILE A 59 2.16 13.12 1.86
CA ILE A 59 2.32 12.97 3.31
C ILE A 59 2.77 11.54 3.60
N ASP A 60 3.81 11.37 4.41
CA ASP A 60 4.25 10.06 4.90
C ASP A 60 4.78 10.18 6.33
N SER A 61 4.66 9.11 7.10
CA SER A 61 5.13 9.06 8.49
C SER A 61 6.61 8.70 8.64
N SER A 62 7.27 8.25 7.56
CA SER A 62 8.69 7.93 7.54
C SER A 62 9.52 9.15 7.11
N ALA A 63 10.38 9.62 8.01
CA ALA A 63 11.32 10.69 7.69
C ALA A 63 12.24 10.33 6.52
N GLU A 64 12.70 9.06 6.46
CA GLU A 64 13.55 8.54 5.38
C GLU A 64 12.84 8.61 4.01
N MET A 65 11.53 8.30 3.97
CA MET A 65 10.73 8.40 2.76
C MET A 65 10.56 9.85 2.31
N ILE A 66 10.29 10.76 3.25
CA ILE A 66 10.14 12.19 2.95
C ILE A 66 11.46 12.81 2.49
N GLU A 67 12.59 12.45 3.11
CA GLU A 67 13.92 12.87 2.64
C GLU A 67 14.16 12.43 1.19
N ALA A 68 13.86 11.17 0.86
CA ALA A 68 13.95 10.67 -0.51
C ALA A 68 13.01 11.43 -1.45
N ALA A 69 11.76 11.66 -1.05
CA ALA A 69 10.78 12.37 -1.86
C ALA A 69 11.19 13.82 -2.16
N GLN A 70 11.83 14.50 -1.20
CA GLN A 70 12.31 15.88 -1.37
C GLN A 70 13.48 16.02 -2.36
N THR A 71 14.15 14.92 -2.71
CA THR A 71 15.19 14.92 -3.75
C THR A 71 14.64 14.88 -5.17
N LEU A 72 13.34 14.61 -5.33
CA LEU A 72 12.72 14.53 -6.65
C LEU A 72 12.71 15.92 -7.32
N PRO A 73 12.97 15.98 -8.64
CA PRO A 73 12.91 17.24 -9.37
C PRO A 73 11.46 17.76 -9.38
N ALA A 74 11.30 19.02 -8.99
CA ALA A 74 9.99 19.67 -8.99
C ALA A 74 9.52 20.09 -10.41
N ASP A 75 10.44 20.23 -11.37
CA ASP A 75 10.18 20.54 -12.79
C ASP A 75 9.14 21.65 -13.00
N GLY A 76 9.18 22.70 -12.17
CA GLY A 76 8.23 23.80 -12.19
C GLY A 76 6.83 23.46 -11.65
N GLN A 77 6.63 22.26 -11.12
CA GLN A 77 5.37 21.79 -10.57
C GLN A 77 5.20 22.23 -9.11
N ARG A 78 3.95 22.35 -8.68
CA ARG A 78 3.59 22.67 -7.30
C ARG A 78 3.52 21.40 -6.46
N LEU A 79 4.67 20.72 -6.30
CA LEU A 79 4.81 19.44 -5.59
C LEU A 79 5.51 19.68 -4.24
N ARG A 80 4.90 19.20 -3.16
CA ARG A 80 5.44 19.32 -1.81
C ARG A 80 5.31 18.02 -1.04
N PHE A 81 6.28 17.73 -0.17
CA PHE A 81 6.27 16.57 0.71
C PHE A 81 6.43 17.00 2.16
N ALA A 82 5.65 16.39 3.05
CA ALA A 82 5.68 16.69 4.47
C ALA A 82 5.62 15.41 5.32
N LEU A 83 6.38 15.40 6.40
CA LEU A 83 6.31 14.37 7.43
C LEU A 83 4.98 14.49 8.18
N GLY A 84 4.23 13.41 8.28
CA GLY A 84 2.97 13.39 9.00
C GLY A 84 2.33 12.01 9.08
N ASP A 85 1.61 11.76 10.16
CA ASP A 85 0.84 10.54 10.32
C ASP A 85 -0.54 10.71 9.67
N VAL A 86 -0.85 9.85 8.71
CA VAL A 86 -2.13 9.87 8.00
C VAL A 86 -3.34 9.62 8.91
N ARG A 87 -3.10 9.01 10.09
CA ARG A 87 -4.12 8.82 11.13
C ARG A 87 -4.59 10.12 11.76
N ASP A 88 -3.72 11.11 11.86
CA ASP A 88 -3.99 12.41 12.47
C ASP A 88 -4.07 13.53 11.44
N TRP A 89 -3.83 13.20 10.15
CA TRP A 89 -3.82 14.18 9.08
C TRP A 89 -5.15 14.93 8.97
N LYS A 90 -5.03 16.22 8.77
CA LYS A 90 -6.12 17.14 8.42
C LYS A 90 -5.64 18.03 7.29
N PRO A 91 -6.50 18.41 6.34
CA PRO A 91 -6.12 19.33 5.30
C PRO A 91 -5.80 20.72 5.89
N ASP A 92 -4.70 21.29 5.43
CA ASP A 92 -4.44 22.71 5.60
C ASP A 92 -5.14 23.44 4.44
N GLY A 93 -6.38 23.87 4.68
CA GLY A 93 -7.27 24.42 3.67
C GLY A 93 -8.07 23.37 2.90
N ARG A 94 -8.14 23.53 1.59
CA ARG A 94 -8.92 22.67 0.68
C ARG A 94 -8.16 21.39 0.30
N ALA A 95 -8.90 20.32 0.08
CA ALA A 95 -8.45 19.11 -0.63
C ALA A 95 -9.55 18.72 -1.63
N ASP A 96 -9.23 18.65 -2.92
CA ASP A 96 -10.18 18.29 -3.97
C ASP A 96 -10.09 16.80 -4.31
N VAL A 97 -8.88 16.25 -4.24
CA VAL A 97 -8.60 14.83 -4.46
C VAL A 97 -7.72 14.32 -3.34
N ILE A 98 -8.15 13.24 -2.70
CA ILE A 98 -7.35 12.48 -1.77
C ILE A 98 -7.06 11.12 -2.41
N VAL A 99 -5.76 10.79 -2.54
CA VAL A 99 -5.28 9.48 -3.01
C VAL A 99 -4.57 8.76 -1.86
N SER A 100 -4.70 7.44 -1.78
CA SER A 100 -3.92 6.63 -0.86
C SER A 100 -3.66 5.24 -1.44
N ASN A 101 -2.41 4.85 -1.55
CA ASN A 101 -2.01 3.61 -2.19
C ASN A 101 -1.25 2.69 -1.24
N ALA A 102 -1.84 1.56 -0.88
CA ALA A 102 -1.24 0.53 0.00
C ALA A 102 -0.83 1.06 1.39
N VAL A 103 -1.70 1.83 2.03
CA VAL A 103 -1.49 2.44 3.36
C VAL A 103 -2.47 1.92 4.40
N LEU A 104 -3.76 1.89 4.07
CA LEU A 104 -4.84 1.63 5.04
C LEU A 104 -4.74 0.26 5.71
N GLN A 105 -4.15 -0.74 5.06
CA GLN A 105 -3.91 -2.07 5.64
C GLN A 105 -2.95 -2.06 6.84
N TRP A 106 -2.22 -0.97 7.06
CA TRP A 106 -1.33 -0.80 8.20
C TRP A 106 -2.04 -0.19 9.43
N ILE A 107 -3.26 0.28 9.24
CA ILE A 107 -4.05 1.00 10.24
C ILE A 107 -5.17 0.09 10.73
N PRO A 108 -5.16 -0.37 11.99
CA PRO A 108 -6.21 -1.27 12.51
C PRO A 108 -7.62 -0.70 12.32
N ASP A 109 -7.81 0.58 12.65
CA ASP A 109 -9.11 1.26 12.57
C ASP A 109 -9.26 2.08 11.29
N HIS A 110 -8.78 1.54 10.17
CA HIS A 110 -8.73 2.28 8.90
C HIS A 110 -10.09 2.77 8.40
N LEU A 111 -11.19 2.11 8.72
CA LEU A 111 -12.53 2.58 8.36
C LEU A 111 -12.88 3.90 9.05
N VAL A 112 -12.45 4.09 10.31
CA VAL A 112 -12.64 5.36 11.04
C VAL A 112 -11.80 6.47 10.41
N VAL A 113 -10.55 6.16 10.07
CA VAL A 113 -9.64 7.10 9.40
C VAL A 113 -10.18 7.47 8.02
N LEU A 114 -10.67 6.51 7.26
CA LEU A 114 -11.26 6.70 5.94
C LEU A 114 -12.51 7.60 6.00
N ALA A 115 -13.42 7.36 6.95
CA ALA A 115 -14.59 8.20 7.17
C ALA A 115 -14.21 9.66 7.47
N ARG A 116 -13.14 9.86 8.25
CA ARG A 116 -12.62 11.21 8.54
C ARG A 116 -12.04 11.88 7.29
N TRP A 117 -11.25 11.18 6.48
CA TRP A 117 -10.74 11.71 5.21
C TRP A 117 -11.87 12.11 4.26
N ALA A 118 -12.88 11.24 4.14
CA ALA A 118 -14.08 11.53 3.36
C ALA A 118 -14.78 12.81 3.83
N GLY A 119 -14.82 13.05 5.15
CA GLY A 119 -15.41 14.26 5.75
C GLY A 119 -14.72 15.57 5.37
N PHE A 120 -13.47 15.54 4.95
CA PHE A 120 -12.72 16.72 4.54
C PHE A 120 -12.96 17.15 3.09
N LEU A 121 -13.51 16.28 2.26
CA LEU A 121 -13.74 16.57 0.85
C LEU A 121 -14.99 17.46 0.64
N PRO A 122 -14.93 18.47 -0.22
CA PRO A 122 -16.10 19.27 -0.61
C PRO A 122 -17.02 18.46 -1.56
N ALA A 123 -18.20 19.01 -1.87
CA ALA A 123 -19.01 18.50 -2.98
C ALA A 123 -18.20 18.52 -4.28
N GLY A 124 -18.25 17.43 -5.05
CA GLY A 124 -17.39 17.21 -6.22
C GLY A 124 -15.98 16.73 -5.90
N GLY A 125 -15.59 16.63 -4.62
CA GLY A 125 -14.28 16.12 -4.20
C GLY A 125 -14.16 14.61 -4.35
N TRP A 126 -12.96 14.11 -4.64
CA TRP A 126 -12.66 12.71 -4.95
C TRP A 126 -11.83 12.04 -3.88
N LEU A 127 -12.20 10.83 -3.51
CA LEU A 127 -11.42 9.93 -2.66
C LEU A 127 -11.08 8.69 -3.47
N ALA A 128 -9.81 8.37 -3.58
CA ALA A 128 -9.32 7.20 -4.31
C ALA A 128 -8.30 6.44 -3.48
N PHE A 129 -8.54 5.17 -3.22
CA PHE A 129 -7.57 4.34 -2.51
C PHE A 129 -7.56 2.90 -2.99
N GLN A 130 -6.43 2.24 -2.80
CA GLN A 130 -6.32 0.80 -2.95
C GLN A 130 -5.57 0.19 -1.77
N VAL A 131 -5.93 -1.06 -1.47
CA VAL A 131 -5.30 -1.87 -0.45
C VAL A 131 -5.02 -3.28 -0.96
N PRO A 132 -3.92 -3.93 -0.51
CA PRO A 132 -3.77 -5.37 -0.71
C PRO A 132 -4.95 -6.12 -0.11
N GLY A 133 -5.47 -7.11 -0.82
CA GLY A 133 -6.57 -7.97 -0.38
C GLY A 133 -6.17 -9.44 -0.28
N ASN A 134 -4.86 -9.73 -0.19
CA ASN A 134 -4.29 -11.08 -0.25
C ASN A 134 -3.93 -11.68 1.12
N PHE A 135 -4.52 -11.19 2.21
CA PHE A 135 -4.18 -11.61 3.56
C PHE A 135 -4.59 -13.05 3.91
N ASP A 136 -5.51 -13.62 3.15
CA ASP A 136 -5.95 -15.02 3.27
C ASP A 136 -5.29 -15.95 2.25
N GLU A 137 -4.38 -15.43 1.43
CA GLU A 137 -3.62 -16.22 0.48
C GLU A 137 -2.57 -17.11 1.17
N PRO A 138 -2.13 -18.21 0.52
CA PRO A 138 -1.21 -19.18 1.10
C PRO A 138 0.05 -18.58 1.71
N SER A 139 0.59 -17.54 1.12
CA SER A 139 1.77 -16.83 1.63
C SER A 139 1.55 -16.20 3.01
N HIS A 140 0.42 -15.55 3.22
CA HIS A 140 0.09 -14.96 4.52
C HIS A 140 -0.34 -16.02 5.54
N GLN A 141 -1.06 -17.06 5.09
CA GLN A 141 -1.42 -18.19 5.94
C GLN A 141 -0.16 -18.89 6.46
N ALA A 142 0.74 -19.27 5.55
CA ALA A 142 2.01 -19.90 5.90
C ALA A 142 2.86 -19.07 6.86
N LEU A 143 2.86 -17.74 6.69
CA LEU A 143 3.58 -16.84 7.60
C LEU A 143 2.99 -16.87 9.01
N ARG A 144 1.66 -16.78 9.15
CA ARG A 144 0.98 -16.82 10.45
C ARG A 144 1.16 -18.18 11.13
N GLU A 145 0.98 -19.27 10.40
CA GLU A 145 1.14 -20.63 10.91
C GLU A 145 2.58 -20.88 11.38
N LEU A 146 3.57 -20.49 10.58
CA LEU A 146 4.97 -20.65 10.93
C LEU A 146 5.30 -19.83 12.18
N ALA A 147 4.92 -18.55 12.21
CA ALA A 147 5.17 -17.67 13.35
C ALA A 147 4.48 -18.14 14.63
N GLY A 148 3.31 -18.78 14.53
CA GLY A 148 2.57 -19.37 15.65
C GLY A 148 3.05 -20.75 16.07
N SER A 149 3.99 -21.38 15.36
CA SER A 149 4.42 -22.75 15.59
C SER A 149 5.68 -22.87 16.45
N GLY A 150 5.75 -23.96 17.25
CA GLY A 150 6.94 -24.46 17.93
C GLY A 150 7.83 -23.37 18.56
N ARG A 151 9.08 -23.34 18.12
CA ARG A 151 10.12 -22.41 18.60
C ARG A 151 9.90 -20.94 18.24
N TRP A 152 9.10 -20.68 17.22
CA TRP A 152 8.90 -19.31 16.70
C TRP A 152 7.87 -18.53 17.51
N SER A 153 6.85 -19.21 18.02
CA SER A 153 5.73 -18.55 18.72
C SER A 153 6.18 -17.67 19.90
N PRO A 154 7.08 -18.09 20.80
CA PRO A 154 7.52 -17.24 21.90
C PRO A 154 8.32 -16.00 21.44
N LEU A 155 9.07 -16.15 20.35
CA LEU A 155 9.93 -15.08 19.81
C LEU A 155 9.15 -14.02 19.05
N LEU A 156 8.02 -14.43 18.45
CA LEU A 156 7.19 -13.58 17.58
C LEU A 156 5.86 -13.17 18.21
N ALA A 157 5.65 -13.44 19.50
CA ALA A 157 4.42 -13.11 20.21
C ALA A 157 4.04 -11.61 20.16
N GLY A 158 5.04 -10.72 20.03
CA GLY A 158 4.84 -9.28 19.89
C GLY A 158 4.62 -8.79 18.45
N VAL A 159 4.77 -9.68 17.46
CA VAL A 159 4.61 -9.29 16.05
C VAL A 159 3.14 -9.39 15.65
N GLN A 160 2.59 -8.27 15.20
CA GLN A 160 1.21 -8.24 14.73
C GLN A 160 1.12 -8.64 13.26
N PHE A 161 0.35 -9.70 13.01
CA PHE A 161 0.05 -10.23 11.68
C PHE A 161 -1.35 -9.82 11.17
N ASN A 162 -2.09 -9.06 11.98
CA ASN A 162 -3.50 -8.69 11.73
C ASN A 162 -3.60 -7.48 10.79
N ARG A 163 -3.01 -7.61 9.62
CA ARG A 163 -3.28 -6.67 8.53
C ARG A 163 -4.53 -7.14 7.82
N GLN A 164 -5.47 -6.23 7.60
CA GLN A 164 -6.73 -6.55 6.95
C GLN A 164 -7.11 -5.45 5.98
N ALA A 165 -7.67 -5.86 4.85
CA ALA A 165 -8.54 -5.02 4.05
C ALA A 165 -9.98 -5.34 4.45
N ALA A 166 -10.85 -4.34 4.46
CA ALA A 166 -12.27 -4.60 4.53
C ALA A 166 -12.77 -5.15 3.19
N ASP A 167 -13.91 -5.82 3.20
CA ASP A 167 -14.57 -6.21 1.95
C ASP A 167 -15.00 -4.98 1.16
N PRO A 168 -14.96 -5.00 -0.18
CA PRO A 168 -15.41 -3.89 -1.02
C PRO A 168 -16.78 -3.36 -0.64
N ALA A 169 -17.72 -4.24 -0.26
CA ALA A 169 -19.05 -3.86 0.16
C ALA A 169 -19.07 -2.98 1.43
N GLN A 170 -18.13 -3.18 2.35
CA GLN A 170 -18.01 -2.36 3.57
C GLN A 170 -17.52 -0.94 3.24
N TYR A 171 -16.59 -0.82 2.30
CA TYR A 171 -16.14 0.50 1.81
C TYR A 171 -17.27 1.23 1.07
N VAL A 172 -18.04 0.52 0.24
CA VAL A 172 -19.20 1.08 -0.45
C VAL A 172 -20.24 1.58 0.55
N ASP A 173 -20.63 0.76 1.54
CA ASP A 173 -21.63 1.16 2.56
C ASP A 173 -21.16 2.38 3.35
N LEU A 174 -19.89 2.39 3.80
CA LEU A 174 -19.32 3.51 4.55
C LEU A 174 -19.39 4.82 3.77
N LEU A 175 -18.93 4.82 2.53
CA LEU A 175 -18.82 6.05 1.72
C LEU A 175 -20.16 6.48 1.13
N ALA A 176 -21.04 5.55 0.73
CA ALA A 176 -22.38 5.87 0.26
C ALA A 176 -23.21 6.55 1.35
N ARG A 177 -23.13 6.07 2.61
CA ARG A 177 -23.76 6.73 3.76
C ARG A 177 -23.18 8.11 4.06
N ALA A 178 -21.92 8.36 3.70
CA ALA A 178 -21.27 9.65 3.81
C ALA A 178 -21.59 10.61 2.63
N GLY A 179 -22.45 10.21 1.69
CA GLY A 179 -22.90 11.04 0.57
C GLY A 179 -22.01 10.96 -0.67
N PHE A 180 -21.30 9.86 -0.86
CA PHE A 180 -20.48 9.63 -2.05
C PHE A 180 -21.18 8.69 -3.05
N GLU A 181 -20.91 8.93 -4.32
CA GLU A 181 -21.06 7.93 -5.36
C GLU A 181 -19.79 7.12 -5.42
N VAL A 182 -19.89 5.79 -5.37
CA VAL A 182 -18.77 4.89 -5.14
C VAL A 182 -18.63 3.87 -6.25
N ASP A 183 -17.44 3.76 -6.83
CA ASP A 183 -17.00 2.66 -7.68
C ASP A 183 -15.97 1.84 -6.89
N ALA A 184 -16.26 0.58 -6.61
CA ALA A 184 -15.38 -0.34 -5.91
C ALA A 184 -15.21 -1.63 -6.70
N TRP A 185 -13.96 -2.09 -6.83
CA TRP A 185 -13.67 -3.32 -7.57
C TRP A 185 -12.46 -4.04 -7.01
N GLU A 186 -12.24 -5.24 -7.50
CA GLU A 186 -11.06 -6.04 -7.19
C GLU A 186 -10.30 -6.41 -8.45
N THR A 187 -8.99 -6.51 -8.32
CA THR A 187 -8.14 -7.02 -9.38
C THR A 187 -7.12 -7.99 -8.79
N THR A 188 -7.02 -9.18 -9.36
CA THR A 188 -5.92 -10.09 -9.06
C THR A 188 -4.86 -9.96 -10.15
N TYR A 189 -3.73 -9.38 -9.79
CA TYR A 189 -2.56 -9.32 -10.66
C TYR A 189 -1.84 -10.66 -10.61
N LEU A 190 -1.60 -11.26 -11.76
CA LEU A 190 -0.76 -12.45 -11.87
C LEU A 190 0.67 -12.00 -12.19
N HIS A 191 1.46 -11.80 -11.13
CA HIS A 191 2.87 -11.45 -11.31
C HIS A 191 3.65 -12.71 -11.71
N VAL A 192 4.51 -12.60 -12.72
CA VAL A 192 5.47 -13.65 -13.08
C VAL A 192 6.82 -13.22 -12.53
N LEU A 193 7.15 -13.74 -11.36
CA LEU A 193 8.36 -13.37 -10.64
C LEU A 193 9.53 -14.26 -11.06
N HIS A 194 10.72 -13.69 -11.21
CA HIS A 194 11.93 -14.38 -11.62
C HIS A 194 12.92 -14.57 -10.49
N GLY A 195 13.60 -15.72 -10.47
CA GLY A 195 14.60 -16.12 -9.48
C GLY A 195 14.15 -17.27 -8.60
N ASP A 196 15.11 -17.93 -7.96
CA ASP A 196 14.89 -19.17 -7.20
C ASP A 196 14.01 -19.01 -5.96
N ASN A 197 13.91 -17.80 -5.42
CA ASN A 197 13.15 -17.49 -4.21
C ASN A 197 12.20 -16.30 -4.41
N ALA A 198 11.65 -16.16 -5.59
CA ALA A 198 10.99 -14.97 -6.06
C ALA A 198 9.87 -14.46 -5.12
N VAL A 199 9.01 -15.35 -4.60
CA VAL A 199 7.95 -14.98 -3.66
C VAL A 199 8.51 -14.61 -2.28
N LEU A 200 9.54 -15.33 -1.80
CA LEU A 200 10.23 -14.96 -0.56
C LEU A 200 10.85 -13.57 -0.66
N ASP A 201 11.53 -13.26 -1.78
CA ASP A 201 12.16 -11.96 -2.01
C ASP A 201 11.14 -10.83 -2.04
N TRP A 202 9.97 -11.07 -2.63
CA TRP A 202 8.85 -10.13 -2.57
C TRP A 202 8.46 -9.80 -1.12
N TYR A 203 8.35 -10.83 -0.27
CA TYR A 203 7.94 -10.65 1.13
C TYR A 203 9.05 -10.09 2.03
N ARG A 204 10.33 -10.32 1.72
CA ARG A 204 11.46 -9.72 2.46
C ARG A 204 11.42 -8.20 2.44
N GLY A 205 11.00 -7.61 1.31
CA GLY A 205 10.83 -6.16 1.18
C GLY A 205 9.58 -5.60 1.89
N THR A 206 8.67 -6.43 2.38
CA THR A 206 7.37 -6.01 2.90
C THR A 206 6.95 -6.75 4.18
N GLY A 207 6.24 -7.86 4.04
CA GLY A 207 5.56 -8.57 5.15
C GLY A 207 6.48 -9.22 6.15
N LEU A 208 7.69 -9.63 5.76
CA LEU A 208 8.67 -10.27 6.64
C LEU A 208 9.49 -9.29 7.49
N ARG A 209 9.50 -8.00 7.18
CA ARG A 209 10.32 -7.02 7.93
C ARG A 209 10.09 -7.04 9.44
N PRO A 210 8.85 -7.00 9.95
CA PRO A 210 8.60 -7.05 11.39
C PRO A 210 9.09 -8.36 12.03
N VAL A 211 8.97 -9.47 11.30
CA VAL A 211 9.42 -10.80 11.75
C VAL A 211 10.94 -10.84 11.86
N ILE A 212 11.63 -10.44 10.79
CA ILE A 212 13.11 -10.43 10.76
C ILE A 212 13.66 -9.51 11.86
N ALA A 213 13.03 -8.36 12.09
CA ALA A 213 13.44 -7.40 13.11
C ALA A 213 13.24 -7.91 14.56
N ALA A 214 12.25 -8.80 14.78
CA ALA A 214 11.95 -9.36 16.09
C ALA A 214 12.80 -10.60 16.44
N LEU A 215 13.39 -11.25 15.44
CA LEU A 215 14.18 -12.47 15.65
C LEU A 215 15.63 -12.17 16.07
N PRO A 216 16.21 -12.97 16.98
CA PRO A 216 17.62 -12.90 17.31
C PRO A 216 18.53 -13.14 16.10
N PRO A 217 19.77 -12.61 16.11
CA PRO A 217 20.75 -12.88 15.06
C PRO A 217 20.92 -14.39 14.81
N GLY A 218 20.95 -14.78 13.54
CA GLY A 218 21.08 -16.18 13.10
C GLY A 218 19.77 -16.95 13.02
N GLN A 219 18.75 -16.60 13.82
CA GLN A 219 17.44 -17.27 13.78
C GLN A 219 16.55 -16.74 12.63
N ALA A 220 16.82 -15.54 12.14
CA ALA A 220 16.13 -14.99 10.98
C ALA A 220 16.37 -15.86 9.72
N ASP A 221 17.60 -16.34 9.50
CA ASP A 221 17.92 -17.19 8.34
C ASP A 221 17.24 -18.55 8.42
N GLU A 222 17.13 -19.12 9.62
CA GLU A 222 16.41 -20.38 9.83
C GLU A 222 14.90 -20.20 9.59
N PHE A 223 14.31 -19.10 10.10
CA PHE A 223 12.91 -18.77 9.82
C PHE A 223 12.65 -18.58 8.33
N LEU A 224 13.55 -17.86 7.65
CA LEU A 224 13.45 -17.64 6.20
C LEU A 224 13.60 -18.94 5.41
N ALA A 225 14.41 -19.92 5.87
CA ALA A 225 14.51 -21.22 5.25
C ALA A 225 13.21 -22.03 5.38
N ASP A 226 12.60 -22.04 6.58
CA ASP A 226 11.32 -22.70 6.83
C ASP A 226 10.20 -22.05 6.01
N TYR A 227 10.17 -20.72 5.93
CA TYR A 227 9.17 -20.00 5.15
C TYR A 227 9.36 -20.22 3.64
N ARG A 228 10.61 -20.26 3.16
CA ARG A 228 10.94 -20.55 1.76
C ARG A 228 10.37 -21.88 1.30
N ALA A 229 10.52 -22.92 2.12
CA ALA A 229 10.00 -24.25 1.78
C ALA A 229 8.49 -24.23 1.53
N ARG A 230 7.75 -23.52 2.40
CA ARG A 230 6.30 -23.33 2.25
C ARG A 230 5.93 -22.49 1.02
N MET A 231 6.74 -21.47 0.70
CA MET A 231 6.49 -20.66 -0.50
C MET A 231 6.70 -21.45 -1.78
N ASN A 232 7.73 -22.28 -1.85
CA ASN A 232 7.99 -23.12 -3.03
C ASN A 232 6.93 -24.21 -3.22
N GLU A 233 6.32 -24.68 -2.12
CA GLU A 233 5.19 -25.60 -2.18
C GLU A 233 3.91 -24.90 -2.68
N ALA A 234 3.61 -23.73 -2.14
CA ALA A 234 2.40 -22.96 -2.48
C ALA A 234 2.47 -22.31 -3.87
N TYR A 235 3.67 -21.93 -4.30
CA TYR A 235 3.93 -21.24 -5.58
C TYR A 235 5.09 -21.93 -6.31
N PRO A 236 4.83 -23.08 -6.94
CA PRO A 236 5.87 -23.85 -7.62
C PRO A 236 6.44 -23.05 -8.82
N PRO A 237 7.76 -23.08 -9.00
CA PRO A 237 8.40 -22.43 -10.13
C PRO A 237 8.06 -23.15 -11.45
N ALA A 238 7.91 -22.37 -12.52
CA ALA A 238 7.77 -22.84 -13.89
C ALA A 238 8.93 -22.33 -14.77
N PRO A 239 9.13 -22.87 -15.98
CA PRO A 239 10.22 -22.44 -16.86
C PRO A 239 10.21 -20.95 -17.20
N TYR A 240 9.07 -20.29 -17.13
CA TYR A 240 8.88 -18.86 -17.39
C TYR A 240 8.90 -18.00 -16.13
N GLY A 241 9.06 -18.57 -14.93
CA GLY A 241 9.03 -17.89 -13.65
C GLY A 241 7.97 -18.44 -12.69
N THR A 242 7.84 -17.84 -11.52
CA THR A 242 6.85 -18.20 -10.51
C THR A 242 5.63 -17.29 -10.63
N VAL A 243 4.45 -17.88 -10.88
CA VAL A 243 3.19 -17.12 -10.87
C VAL A 243 2.80 -16.80 -9.44
N PHE A 244 2.68 -15.52 -9.17
CA PHE A 244 2.29 -15.02 -7.85
C PHE A 244 1.02 -14.16 -7.98
N PRO A 245 -0.17 -14.72 -7.67
CA PRO A 245 -1.41 -13.97 -7.64
C PRO A 245 -1.40 -12.94 -6.51
N PHE A 246 -1.77 -11.71 -6.82
CA PHE A 246 -1.83 -10.64 -5.84
C PHE A 246 -3.14 -9.88 -5.97
N ARG A 247 -4.10 -10.20 -5.11
CA ARG A 247 -5.41 -9.54 -5.06
C ARG A 247 -5.27 -8.15 -4.44
N ARG A 248 -5.94 -7.18 -5.04
CA ARG A 248 -6.08 -5.82 -4.55
C ARG A 248 -7.52 -5.36 -4.59
N VAL A 249 -7.91 -4.56 -3.62
CA VAL A 249 -9.20 -3.90 -3.51
C VAL A 249 -9.02 -2.43 -3.84
N PHE A 250 -9.86 -1.91 -4.70
CA PHE A 250 -9.85 -0.54 -5.19
C PHE A 250 -11.17 0.15 -4.87
N VAL A 251 -11.08 1.43 -4.55
CA VAL A 251 -12.24 2.29 -4.35
C VAL A 251 -11.95 3.67 -4.91
N VAL A 252 -12.86 4.16 -5.74
CA VAL A 252 -12.90 5.55 -6.20
C VAL A 252 -14.29 6.09 -5.89
N ALA A 253 -14.35 7.22 -5.22
CA ALA A 253 -15.59 7.81 -4.79
C ALA A 253 -15.60 9.33 -5.02
N VAL A 254 -16.72 9.87 -5.46
CA VAL A 254 -16.94 11.30 -5.63
C VAL A 254 -18.07 11.76 -4.70
N ARG A 255 -17.85 12.86 -3.97
CA ARG A 255 -18.85 13.44 -3.08
C ARG A 255 -19.94 14.14 -3.89
N ARG A 256 -21.22 13.78 -3.64
CA ARG A 256 -22.38 14.43 -4.24
C ARG A 256 -22.66 15.80 -3.65
#